data_37c3b9f16c20389a84a5a40ab020f124
#
_entry.id   37c3b9f16c20389a84a5a40ab020f124
#
_cell.length_a   1.000
_cell.length_b   1.000
_cell.length_c   1.000
_cell.angle_alpha   90.00
_cell.angle_beta   90.00
_cell.angle_gamma   90.00
#
_symmetry.space_group_name_H-M   'P 1'
#
loop_
_entity.id
_entity.type
_entity.pdbx_description
1 polymer ?
#
loop_
_entity_poly.entity_id
_entity_poly.type
_entity_poly.pdbx_seq_one_letter_code
_entity_poly.pdbx_strand_id
1 'polypeptide(L)'
;MDTMQHWTITREAGGLARLTFDKAGATTNTLSAAVLTELNQALDELDRDPPKGLIIASGKANGFIAGADIDEFGEIATEDGAVALVKRGWDAFERLAAVRYPTLALVRGFC
;
A
#
# COMPACT_ATOMS: atom_id res chain seq x y z
N MET A 1 19.50 -1.32 -4.92
CA MET A 1 18.21 -0.67 -4.63
C MET A 1 17.09 -1.64 -4.97
N ASP A 2 16.24 -1.91 -4.01
CA ASP A 2 15.15 -2.85 -4.23
C ASP A 2 14.07 -2.22 -5.10
N THR A 3 13.68 -2.93 -6.14
CA THR A 3 12.61 -2.49 -7.02
C THR A 3 11.29 -3.02 -6.45
N MET A 4 10.37 -2.12 -6.15
CA MET A 4 9.04 -2.49 -5.71
C MET A 4 8.25 -3.09 -6.87
N GLN A 5 7.51 -4.15 -6.60
CA GLN A 5 6.70 -4.85 -7.60
C GLN A 5 5.23 -4.46 -7.55
N HIS A 6 4.74 -4.04 -6.39
CA HIS A 6 3.31 -3.80 -6.16
C HIS A 6 2.96 -2.32 -6.05
N TRP A 7 3.92 -1.49 -5.74
CA TRP A 7 3.72 -0.05 -5.56
C TRP A 7 4.68 0.73 -6.44
N THR A 8 4.22 1.86 -6.94
CA THR A 8 5.04 2.78 -7.72
C THR A 8 4.91 4.19 -7.17
N ILE A 9 6.04 4.85 -6.96
CA ILE A 9 6.07 6.27 -6.57
C ILE A 9 6.37 7.09 -7.82
N THR A 10 5.51 8.07 -8.10
CA THR A 10 5.71 9.01 -9.18
C THR A 10 5.74 10.42 -8.59
N ARG A 11 6.79 11.18 -8.88
CA ARG A 11 6.87 12.59 -8.47
C ARG A 11 6.21 13.44 -9.55
N GLU A 12 5.30 14.30 -9.14
CA GLU A 12 4.55 15.16 -10.04
C GLU A 12 4.90 16.63 -9.82
N ALA A 13 4.44 17.47 -10.74
CA ALA A 13 4.66 18.90 -10.66
C ALA A 13 4.07 19.48 -9.37
N GLY A 14 4.67 20.55 -8.87
CA GLY A 14 4.17 21.22 -7.67
C GLY A 14 4.57 20.57 -6.37
N GLY A 15 5.48 19.60 -6.40
CA GLY A 15 5.95 18.92 -5.20
C GLY A 15 5.04 17.78 -4.72
N LEU A 16 4.06 17.38 -5.53
CA LEU A 16 3.19 16.27 -5.23
C LEU A 16 3.86 14.93 -5.55
N ALA A 17 3.47 13.88 -4.84
CA ALA A 17 3.83 12.51 -5.17
C ALA A 17 2.56 11.68 -5.33
N ARG A 18 2.64 10.69 -6.19
CA ARG A 18 1.57 9.71 -6.39
C ARG A 18 2.11 8.34 -6.02
N LEU A 19 1.40 7.65 -5.15
CA LEU A 19 1.68 6.27 -4.76
C LEU A 19 0.61 5.38 -5.37
N THR A 20 0.99 4.61 -6.37
CA THR A 20 0.05 3.76 -7.11
C THR A 20 0.19 2.32 -6.67
N PHE A 21 -0.93 1.71 -6.29
CA PHE A 21 -1.01 0.30 -5.94
C PHE A 21 -1.48 -0.51 -7.14
N ASP A 22 -0.61 -1.39 -7.62
CA ASP A 22 -0.90 -2.28 -8.74
C ASP A 22 -0.24 -3.62 -8.47
N LYS A 23 -0.96 -4.50 -7.77
CA LYS A 23 -0.40 -5.77 -7.31
C LYS A 23 0.04 -6.63 -8.47
N ALA A 24 1.33 -6.97 -8.50
CA ALA A 24 1.92 -7.77 -9.58
C ALA A 24 1.27 -9.15 -9.65
N GLY A 25 1.00 -9.61 -10.88
CA GLY A 25 0.46 -10.94 -11.13
C GLY A 25 -0.99 -11.14 -10.72
N ALA A 26 -1.72 -10.06 -10.45
CA ALA A 26 -3.12 -10.13 -10.02
C ALA A 26 -3.99 -9.14 -10.79
N THR A 27 -5.27 -9.46 -10.93
CA THR A 27 -6.25 -8.55 -11.54
C THR A 27 -6.86 -7.58 -10.53
N THR A 28 -6.69 -7.87 -9.26
CA THR A 28 -7.29 -7.13 -8.15
C THR A 28 -6.24 -6.86 -7.08
N ASN A 29 -6.29 -5.67 -6.50
CA ASN A 29 -5.41 -5.32 -5.39
C ASN A 29 -5.87 -5.97 -4.09
N THR A 30 -5.02 -6.81 -3.51
CA THR A 30 -5.24 -7.39 -2.19
C THR A 30 -4.00 -7.17 -1.32
N LEU A 31 -4.21 -7.12 -0.01
CA LEU A 31 -3.15 -6.85 0.95
C LEU A 31 -2.50 -8.16 1.41
N SER A 32 -1.27 -8.38 0.96
CA SER A 32 -0.43 -9.50 1.40
C SER A 32 0.72 -8.97 2.25
N ALA A 33 1.48 -9.89 2.86
CA ALA A 33 2.68 -9.51 3.61
C ALA A 33 3.69 -8.76 2.72
N ALA A 34 3.89 -9.23 1.48
CA ALA A 34 4.79 -8.58 0.53
C ALA A 34 4.32 -7.16 0.18
N VAL A 35 3.02 -6.98 -0.03
CA VAL A 35 2.43 -5.66 -0.31
C VAL A 35 2.65 -4.70 0.86
N LEU A 36 2.44 -5.17 2.09
CA LEU A 36 2.64 -4.33 3.29
C LEU A 36 4.10 -3.98 3.50
N THR A 37 5.02 -4.93 3.25
CA THR A 37 6.45 -4.66 3.32
C THR A 37 6.85 -3.58 2.32
N GLU A 38 6.37 -3.66 1.08
CA GLU A 38 6.65 -2.65 0.07
C GLU A 38 6.03 -1.30 0.39
N LEU A 39 4.84 -1.29 1.01
CA LEU A 39 4.24 -0.02 1.46
C LEU A 39 5.17 0.68 2.45
N ASN A 40 5.73 -0.06 3.39
CA ASN A 40 6.70 0.52 4.33
C ASN A 40 7.95 1.03 3.61
N GLN A 41 8.44 0.30 2.60
CA GLN A 41 9.57 0.75 1.79
C GLN A 41 9.25 2.04 1.04
N ALA A 42 8.04 2.13 0.49
CA ALA A 42 7.58 3.34 -0.19
C ALA A 42 7.52 4.54 0.77
N LEU A 43 7.02 4.32 1.99
CA LEU A 43 6.97 5.38 3.00
C LEU A 43 8.36 5.79 3.46
N ASP A 44 9.31 4.85 3.55
CA ASP A 44 10.72 5.17 3.82
C ASP A 44 11.30 6.09 2.74
N GLU A 45 11.03 5.77 1.48
CA GLU A 45 11.51 6.59 0.36
C GLU A 45 10.89 7.98 0.37
N LEU A 46 9.60 8.08 0.66
CA LEU A 46 8.92 9.38 0.77
C LEU A 46 9.44 10.19 1.96
N ASP A 47 9.84 9.55 3.05
CA ASP A 47 10.41 10.24 4.19
C ASP A 47 11.77 10.88 3.89
N ARG A 48 12.54 10.31 2.96
CA ARG A 48 13.84 10.89 2.56
C ARG A 48 13.70 12.20 1.80
N ASP A 49 12.60 12.36 1.07
CA ASP A 49 12.27 13.56 0.32
C ASP A 49 10.76 13.77 0.38
N PRO A 50 10.27 14.34 1.49
CA PRO A 50 8.83 14.42 1.72
C PRO A 50 8.13 15.27 0.66
N PRO A 51 7.04 14.79 0.07
CA PRO A 51 6.25 15.58 -0.86
C PRO A 51 5.43 16.64 -0.14
N LYS A 52 4.91 17.60 -0.87
CA LYS A 52 3.95 18.56 -0.33
C LYS A 52 2.55 17.94 -0.14
N GLY A 53 2.28 16.85 -0.81
CA GLY A 53 1.07 16.07 -0.69
C GLY A 53 1.23 14.73 -1.37
N LEU A 54 0.50 13.73 -0.91
CA LEU A 54 0.55 12.37 -1.45
C LEU A 54 -0.82 11.95 -1.95
N ILE A 55 -0.88 11.55 -3.20
CA ILE A 55 -2.07 10.95 -3.81
C ILE A 55 -1.88 9.44 -3.83
N ILE A 56 -2.85 8.70 -3.29
CA ILE A 56 -2.84 7.24 -3.29
C ILE A 56 -3.88 6.77 -4.29
N ALA A 57 -3.46 5.97 -5.26
CA ALA A 57 -4.33 5.54 -6.35
C ALA A 57 -4.14 4.06 -6.66
N SER A 58 -5.11 3.47 -7.35
CA SER A 58 -5.02 2.11 -7.86
C SER A 58 -4.61 2.11 -9.33
N GLY A 59 -3.74 1.18 -9.70
CA GLY A 59 -3.45 0.87 -11.10
C GLY A 59 -4.39 -0.15 -11.72
N LYS A 60 -5.33 -0.71 -10.95
CA LYS A 60 -6.27 -1.70 -11.45
C LYS A 60 -7.52 -1.05 -12.02
N ALA A 61 -8.03 -1.63 -13.12
CA ALA A 61 -9.23 -1.11 -13.78
C ALA A 61 -10.51 -1.32 -12.96
N ASN A 62 -10.55 -2.37 -12.16
CA ASN A 62 -11.78 -2.83 -11.50
C ASN A 62 -12.05 -2.22 -10.12
N GLY A 63 -11.06 -1.62 -9.48
CA GLY A 63 -11.30 -1.05 -8.17
C GLY A 63 -10.05 -0.59 -7.44
N PHE A 64 -10.23 -0.21 -6.18
CA PHE A 64 -9.16 0.34 -5.35
C PHE A 64 -8.41 -0.77 -4.63
N ILE A 65 -8.93 -1.26 -3.50
CA ILE A 65 -8.33 -2.36 -2.73
C ILE A 65 -9.46 -3.28 -2.26
N ALA A 66 -9.30 -4.58 -2.49
CA ALA A 66 -10.34 -5.57 -2.17
C ALA A 66 -10.18 -6.21 -0.79
N GLY A 67 -9.25 -5.73 0.03
CA GLY A 67 -9.02 -6.25 1.37
C GLY A 67 -7.82 -7.19 1.44
N ALA A 68 -7.83 -8.10 2.42
CA ALA A 68 -6.72 -9.00 2.64
C ALA A 68 -6.62 -10.08 1.55
N ASP A 69 -5.40 -10.59 1.33
CA ASP A 69 -5.17 -11.71 0.44
C ASP A 69 -5.68 -12.99 1.11
N ILE A 70 -6.80 -13.53 0.61
CA ILE A 70 -7.46 -14.71 1.20
C ILE A 70 -6.56 -15.93 1.13
N ASP A 71 -5.82 -16.08 0.04
CA ASP A 71 -4.94 -17.25 -0.13
C ASP A 71 -3.83 -17.25 0.92
N GLU A 72 -3.22 -16.09 1.16
CA GLU A 72 -2.20 -15.95 2.19
C GLU A 72 -2.79 -16.17 3.59
N PHE A 73 -3.98 -15.65 3.83
CA PHE A 73 -4.68 -15.86 5.11
C PHE A 73 -4.97 -17.34 5.36
N GLY A 74 -5.35 -18.07 4.31
CA GLY A 74 -5.62 -19.49 4.38
C GLY A 74 -4.39 -20.36 4.68
N GLU A 75 -3.19 -19.84 4.44
CA GLU A 75 -1.94 -20.54 4.73
C GLU A 75 -1.47 -20.36 6.19
N ILE A 76 -2.11 -19.48 6.93
CA ILE A 76 -1.75 -19.23 8.33
C ILE A 76 -2.26 -20.38 9.19
N ALA A 77 -1.31 -21.07 9.84
CA ALA A 77 -1.62 -22.27 10.61
C ALA A 77 -1.99 -22.00 12.08
N THR A 78 -1.73 -20.80 12.57
CA THR A 78 -1.91 -20.47 13.99
C THR A 78 -2.69 -19.17 14.18
N GLU A 79 -3.35 -19.05 15.32
CA GLU A 79 -4.02 -17.82 15.73
C GLU A 79 -3.02 -16.67 15.88
N ASP A 80 -1.86 -16.96 16.47
CA ASP A 80 -0.81 -15.95 16.64
C ASP A 80 -0.30 -15.41 15.29
N GLY A 81 -0.18 -16.29 14.29
CA GLY A 81 0.19 -15.88 12.94
C GLY A 81 -0.85 -14.98 12.30
N ALA A 82 -2.13 -15.28 12.49
CA ALA A 82 -3.21 -14.43 11.99
C ALA A 82 -3.21 -13.05 12.65
N VAL A 83 -3.05 -13.00 13.97
CA VAL A 83 -2.95 -11.74 14.72
C VAL A 83 -1.76 -10.92 14.24
N ALA A 84 -0.61 -11.56 14.01
CA ALA A 84 0.60 -10.88 13.53
C ALA A 84 0.38 -10.24 12.15
N LEU A 85 -0.30 -10.93 11.24
CA LEU A 85 -0.59 -10.38 9.90
C LEU A 85 -1.53 -9.19 9.97
N VAL A 86 -2.59 -9.28 10.77
CA VAL A 86 -3.53 -8.18 10.98
C VAL A 86 -2.80 -6.98 11.58
N LYS A 87 -1.93 -7.21 12.57
CA LYS A 87 -1.15 -6.16 13.19
C LYS A 87 -0.21 -5.46 12.21
N ARG A 88 0.43 -6.21 11.32
CA ARG A 88 1.28 -5.63 10.27
C ARG A 88 0.51 -4.68 9.37
N GLY A 89 -0.69 -5.09 8.97
CA GLY A 89 -1.56 -4.23 8.16
C GLY A 89 -1.97 -2.98 8.91
N TRP A 90 -2.37 -3.14 10.15
CA TRP A 90 -2.76 -2.03 11.01
C TRP A 90 -1.61 -1.03 11.20
N ASP A 91 -0.42 -1.53 11.52
CA ASP A 91 0.75 -0.69 11.75
C ASP A 91 1.14 0.08 10.47
N ALA A 92 1.06 -0.56 9.30
CA ALA A 92 1.37 0.10 8.04
C ALA A 92 0.39 1.24 7.74
N PHE A 93 -0.89 1.03 7.95
CA PHE A 93 -1.90 2.08 7.73
C PHE A 93 -1.85 3.17 8.79
N GLU A 94 -1.54 2.85 10.04
CA GLU A 94 -1.29 3.87 11.06
C GLU A 94 -0.11 4.75 10.67
N ARG A 95 0.96 4.14 10.17
CA ARG A 95 2.12 4.89 9.68
C ARG A 95 1.74 5.84 8.55
N LEU A 96 0.96 5.34 7.58
CA LEU A 96 0.48 6.17 6.48
C LEU A 96 -0.38 7.34 6.99
N ALA A 97 -1.25 7.08 7.94
CA ALA A 97 -2.10 8.12 8.52
C ALA A 97 -1.31 9.16 9.30
N ALA A 98 -0.14 8.82 9.81
CA ALA A 98 0.68 9.68 10.65
C ALA A 98 1.71 10.53 9.88
N VAL A 99 1.79 10.41 8.56
CA VAL A 99 2.71 11.23 7.76
C VAL A 99 2.38 12.71 7.90
N ARG A 100 3.41 13.56 7.76
CA ARG A 100 3.27 15.00 8.05
C ARG A 100 2.71 15.83 6.90
N TYR A 101 2.59 15.24 5.72
CA TYR A 101 2.03 15.90 4.56
C TYR A 101 0.59 15.42 4.33
N PRO A 102 -0.25 16.20 3.65
CA PRO A 102 -1.62 15.79 3.34
C PRO A 102 -1.64 14.55 2.46
N THR A 103 -2.61 13.67 2.69
CA THR A 103 -2.82 12.48 1.88
C THR A 103 -4.24 12.47 1.32
N LEU A 104 -4.39 11.97 0.10
CA LEU A 104 -5.67 11.87 -0.58
C LEU A 104 -5.74 10.52 -1.30
N ALA A 105 -6.74 9.71 -0.96
CA ALA A 105 -6.97 8.44 -1.65
C ALA A 105 -8.02 8.64 -2.76
N LEU A 106 -7.68 8.22 -3.97
CA LEU A 106 -8.60 8.24 -5.11
C LEU A 106 -9.30 6.89 -5.20
N VAL A 107 -10.41 6.78 -4.50
CA VAL A 107 -11.18 5.53 -4.43
C VAL A 107 -12.17 5.49 -5.60
N ARG A 108 -12.09 4.40 -6.38
CA ARG A 108 -13.02 4.13 -7.47
C ARG A 108 -13.31 2.64 -7.54
N GLY A 109 -14.48 2.29 -8.04
CA GLY A 109 -14.90 0.89 -8.09
C GLY A 109 -15.08 0.33 -6.68
N PHE A 110 -14.79 -0.95 -6.52
CA PHE A 110 -14.88 -1.55 -5.18
C PHE A 110 -13.75 -1.07 -4.26
N CYS A 111 -14.03 -1.17 -3.00
CA CYS A 111 -13.07 -0.83 -1.95
C CYS A 111 -13.34 -1.66 -0.70
#